data_3f78509fc5a25cf3779966499b77beaa
#
_entry.id   3f78509fc5a25cf3779966499b77beaa
#
_cell.length_a   1.000
_cell.length_b   1.000
_cell.length_c   1.000
_cell.angle_alpha   90.00
_cell.angle_beta   90.00
_cell.angle_gamma   90.00
#
_symmetry.space_group_name_H-M   'P 1'
#
loop_
_entity.id
_entity.type
_entity.pdbx_description
1 polymer ?
#
loop_
_entity_poly.entity_id
_entity_poly.type
_entity_poly.pdbx_seq_one_letter_code
_entity_poly.pdbx_strand_id
1 'polypeptide(L)'
;MQQKSTLPGAFDRQAYMIALLVFIAGSTNAAVVPFIGFYIIQVLGHPPATVGFYSVTAALASIVASRVYGERVDAGMRVKPLLLLSVCGALVAAAAASFGHMALLVAVTATGMGLSNAASTLIFSYGRYHGRVKGLDTAAYNAFLRTMVSLAWMLVPAAAYLIFDLAGAKAVFVNAMLMAVIWGGLALVVVPLNQTSPMERRPQGEGDTRRNMPLLLAAAASFCMSFAHALCASALPVFLVREVGLPDYAPGLSLSVKCAMEVLLILLAPRIMRWISARLLLSGAAITAIIAFNIIASVTTLPAMLVGAAMEGAYYGLFAGTCLTFVQGFARGRTARATALYMNSIFLAALFAVPLMGFVSQYASFGASIRLASVGAGAALLLLFLTRRQVGE
;
A
#
# COMPACT_ATOMS: atom_id res chain seq x y z
N MET A 1 4.09 35.56 -19.98
CA MET A 1 4.00 35.61 -18.51
C MET A 1 5.11 34.73 -17.96
N GLN A 2 6.16 35.34 -17.40
CA GLN A 2 7.32 34.66 -16.86
C GLN A 2 6.92 33.87 -15.61
N GLN A 3 7.06 32.54 -15.66
CA GLN A 3 6.95 31.66 -14.52
C GLN A 3 8.14 31.96 -13.62
N LYS A 4 7.91 32.72 -12.53
CA LYS A 4 8.91 32.88 -11.47
C LYS A 4 9.30 31.50 -10.96
N SER A 5 10.50 31.05 -11.29
CA SER A 5 11.17 29.95 -10.64
C SER A 5 11.52 30.38 -9.22
N THR A 6 10.54 30.27 -8.32
CA THR A 6 10.85 30.27 -6.90
C THR A 6 11.48 28.92 -6.61
N LEU A 7 12.70 28.94 -6.06
CA LEU A 7 13.29 27.83 -5.30
C LEU A 7 12.17 27.12 -4.51
N PRO A 8 12.24 25.82 -4.20
CA PRO A 8 11.20 25.13 -3.45
C PRO A 8 10.99 25.87 -2.13
N GLY A 9 10.08 26.85 -2.16
CA GLY A 9 9.72 27.67 -1.02
C GLY A 9 9.13 26.78 0.05
N ALA A 10 9.47 27.02 1.30
CA ALA A 10 8.91 26.34 2.44
C ALA A 10 7.37 26.34 2.30
N PHE A 11 6.77 25.14 2.40
CA PHE A 11 5.32 24.99 2.44
C PHE A 11 4.74 25.82 3.58
N ASP A 12 3.51 26.27 3.45
CA ASP A 12 2.87 27.01 4.54
C ASP A 12 2.59 26.08 5.75
N ARG A 13 2.36 26.69 6.91
CA ARG A 13 2.08 25.93 8.15
C ARG A 13 0.96 24.90 7.99
N GLN A 14 -0.09 25.25 7.24
CA GLN A 14 -1.23 24.37 7.00
C GLN A 14 -0.83 23.17 6.14
N ALA A 15 0.02 23.33 5.14
CA ALA A 15 0.54 22.25 4.31
C ALA A 15 1.35 21.25 5.14
N TYR A 16 2.19 21.72 6.07
CA TYR A 16 2.90 20.82 7.01
C TYR A 16 1.96 20.10 7.96
N MET A 17 0.91 20.78 8.46
CA MET A 17 -0.09 20.14 9.31
C MET A 17 -0.89 19.05 8.57
N ILE A 18 -1.20 19.26 7.29
CA ILE A 18 -1.82 18.24 6.44
C ILE A 18 -0.86 17.08 6.21
N ALA A 19 0.42 17.34 6.00
CA ALA A 19 1.44 16.29 5.86
C ALA A 19 1.59 15.45 7.15
N LEU A 20 1.56 16.09 8.32
CA LEU A 20 1.54 15.41 9.60
C LEU A 20 0.26 14.57 9.77
N LEU A 21 -0.90 15.09 9.35
CA LEU A 21 -2.16 14.34 9.35
C LEU A 21 -2.07 13.09 8.47
N VAL A 22 -1.45 13.18 7.29
CA VAL A 22 -1.18 12.03 6.41
C VAL A 22 -0.28 11.01 7.09
N PHE A 23 0.79 11.47 7.73
CA PHE A 23 1.74 10.60 8.44
C PHE A 23 1.07 9.83 9.58
N ILE A 24 0.33 10.51 10.46
CA ILE A 24 -0.32 9.88 11.62
C ILE A 24 -1.47 8.95 11.18
N ALA A 25 -2.27 9.34 10.20
CA ALA A 25 -3.30 8.46 9.63
C ALA A 25 -2.67 7.21 8.98
N GLY A 26 -1.57 7.39 8.24
CA GLY A 26 -0.78 6.29 7.69
C GLY A 26 -0.18 5.40 8.78
N SER A 27 0.30 5.98 9.86
CA SER A 27 0.88 5.27 11.00
C SER A 27 -0.13 4.35 11.69
N THR A 28 -1.38 4.79 11.85
CA THR A 28 -2.45 3.96 12.42
C THR A 28 -2.67 2.68 11.60
N ASN A 29 -2.69 2.80 10.26
CA ASN A 29 -2.83 1.64 9.37
C ASN A 29 -1.55 0.78 9.35
N ALA A 30 -0.38 1.41 9.29
CA ALA A 30 0.90 0.72 9.24
C ALA A 30 1.23 -0.08 10.51
N ALA A 31 0.67 0.30 11.67
CA ALA A 31 0.81 -0.47 12.90
C ALA A 31 0.02 -1.79 12.88
N VAL A 32 -1.16 -1.80 12.24
CA VAL A 32 -2.09 -2.93 12.32
C VAL A 32 -2.00 -3.84 11.09
N VAL A 33 -1.98 -3.27 9.87
CA VAL A 33 -2.13 -4.05 8.63
C VAL A 33 -1.03 -5.12 8.44
N PRO A 34 0.27 -4.84 8.62
CA PRO A 34 1.29 -5.87 8.50
C PRO A 34 1.29 -6.86 9.67
N PHE A 35 0.83 -6.42 10.85
CA PHE A 35 0.85 -7.21 12.08
C PHE A 35 -0.33 -8.19 12.18
N ILE A 36 -1.50 -7.87 11.61
CA ILE A 36 -2.73 -8.61 11.86
C ILE A 36 -2.69 -10.07 11.37
N GLY A 37 -2.06 -10.33 10.22
CA GLY A 37 -1.89 -11.69 9.71
C GLY A 37 -1.01 -12.54 10.63
N PHE A 38 0.10 -11.97 11.08
CA PHE A 38 0.97 -12.57 12.09
C PHE A 38 0.21 -12.82 13.41
N TYR A 39 -0.56 -11.85 13.87
CA TYR A 39 -1.35 -11.96 15.10
C TYR A 39 -2.37 -13.11 15.03
N ILE A 40 -3.12 -13.24 13.94
CA ILE A 40 -4.11 -14.31 13.76
C ILE A 40 -3.45 -15.70 13.80
N ILE A 41 -2.30 -15.85 13.16
CA ILE A 41 -1.65 -17.17 13.02
C ILE A 41 -0.76 -17.47 14.21
N GLN A 42 0.15 -16.55 14.57
CA GLN A 42 1.21 -16.80 15.53
C GLN A 42 0.73 -16.62 16.98
N VAL A 43 -0.11 -15.61 17.23
CA VAL A 43 -0.55 -15.29 18.60
C VAL A 43 -1.85 -16.01 18.95
N LEU A 44 -2.84 -16.00 18.05
CA LEU A 44 -4.14 -16.62 18.29
C LEU A 44 -4.19 -18.10 17.90
N GLY A 45 -3.17 -18.60 17.18
CA GLY A 45 -3.08 -20.01 16.79
C GLY A 45 -4.10 -20.46 15.73
N HIS A 46 -4.72 -19.51 15.01
CA HIS A 46 -5.68 -19.85 13.96
C HIS A 46 -4.98 -20.36 12.69
N PRO A 47 -5.67 -21.20 11.89
CA PRO A 47 -5.15 -21.67 10.61
C PRO A 47 -4.84 -20.50 9.66
N PRO A 48 -3.78 -20.61 8.81
CA PRO A 48 -3.40 -19.54 7.88
C PRO A 48 -4.52 -19.06 6.94
N ALA A 49 -5.42 -19.97 6.52
CA ALA A 49 -6.57 -19.62 5.67
C ALA A 49 -7.50 -18.57 6.31
N THR A 50 -7.55 -18.47 7.64
CA THR A 50 -8.40 -17.47 8.33
C THR A 50 -7.99 -16.03 8.05
N VAL A 51 -6.70 -15.78 7.73
CA VAL A 51 -6.21 -14.46 7.29
C VAL A 51 -6.89 -14.06 5.98
N GLY A 52 -7.21 -15.03 5.13
CA GLY A 52 -7.97 -14.80 3.90
C GLY A 52 -9.35 -14.18 4.16
N PHE A 53 -10.11 -14.72 5.12
CA PHE A 53 -11.44 -14.18 5.49
C PHE A 53 -11.33 -12.74 6.02
N TYR A 54 -10.36 -12.49 6.90
CA TYR A 54 -10.09 -11.16 7.41
C TYR A 54 -9.78 -10.17 6.28
N SER A 55 -8.83 -10.53 5.40
CA SER A 55 -8.35 -9.62 4.35
C SER A 55 -9.40 -9.35 3.28
N VAL A 56 -10.21 -10.33 2.90
CA VAL A 56 -11.34 -10.12 1.97
C VAL A 56 -12.35 -9.16 2.59
N THR A 57 -12.73 -9.35 3.85
CA THR A 57 -13.66 -8.44 4.55
C THR A 57 -13.11 -7.02 4.63
N ALA A 58 -11.83 -6.86 5.00
CA ALA A 58 -11.17 -5.55 5.08
C ALA A 58 -11.09 -4.87 3.70
N ALA A 59 -10.77 -5.62 2.65
CA ALA A 59 -10.71 -5.10 1.28
C ALA A 59 -12.09 -4.65 0.77
N LEU A 60 -13.13 -5.47 0.97
CA LEU A 60 -14.51 -5.13 0.60
C LEU A 60 -14.99 -3.90 1.36
N ALA A 61 -14.75 -3.83 2.67
CA ALA A 61 -15.09 -2.66 3.49
C ALA A 61 -14.36 -1.40 3.00
N SER A 62 -13.07 -1.51 2.65
CA SER A 62 -12.29 -0.40 2.10
C SER A 62 -12.82 0.09 0.75
N ILE A 63 -13.17 -0.82 -0.15
CA ILE A 63 -13.74 -0.49 -1.47
C ILE A 63 -15.09 0.22 -1.32
N VAL A 64 -15.99 -0.35 -0.50
CA VAL A 64 -17.32 0.24 -0.26
C VAL A 64 -17.18 1.61 0.41
N ALA A 65 -16.37 1.72 1.46
CA ALA A 65 -16.16 2.99 2.16
C ALA A 65 -15.54 4.05 1.24
N SER A 66 -14.53 3.71 0.45
CA SER A 66 -13.90 4.65 -0.49
C SER A 66 -14.90 5.16 -1.54
N ARG A 67 -15.77 4.27 -2.04
CA ARG A 67 -16.83 4.65 -2.98
C ARG A 67 -17.86 5.56 -2.34
N VAL A 68 -18.40 5.18 -1.18
CA VAL A 68 -19.39 5.97 -0.44
C VAL A 68 -18.83 7.34 -0.07
N TYR A 69 -17.57 7.40 0.39
CA TYR A 69 -16.90 8.66 0.71
C TYR A 69 -16.77 9.56 -0.52
N GLY A 70 -16.34 8.99 -1.66
CA GLY A 70 -16.27 9.71 -2.92
C GLY A 70 -17.62 10.30 -3.33
N GLU A 71 -18.68 9.47 -3.39
CA GLU A 71 -20.04 9.89 -3.76
C GLU A 71 -20.59 10.98 -2.81
N ARG A 72 -20.33 10.87 -1.51
CA ARG A 72 -20.78 11.86 -0.51
C ARG A 72 -20.05 13.18 -0.63
N VAL A 73 -18.73 13.15 -0.88
CA VAL A 73 -17.93 14.37 -1.10
C VAL A 73 -18.34 15.05 -2.41
N ASP A 74 -18.58 14.28 -3.47
CA ASP A 74 -19.05 14.80 -4.76
C ASP A 74 -20.45 15.45 -4.63
N ALA A 75 -21.30 14.91 -3.74
CA ALA A 75 -22.59 15.49 -3.37
C ALA A 75 -22.50 16.73 -2.45
N GLY A 76 -21.27 17.22 -2.18
CA GLY A 76 -21.05 18.40 -1.35
C GLY A 76 -20.98 18.15 0.16
N MET A 77 -20.88 16.88 0.59
CA MET A 77 -20.73 16.55 2.00
C MET A 77 -19.37 17.05 2.52
N ARG A 78 -19.34 17.48 3.78
CA ARG A 78 -18.15 17.94 4.46
C ARG A 78 -17.16 16.81 4.67
N VAL A 79 -15.86 17.07 4.47
CA VAL A 79 -14.78 16.07 4.59
C VAL A 79 -14.55 15.65 6.05
N LYS A 80 -14.64 16.60 6.99
CA LYS A 80 -14.36 16.36 8.42
C LYS A 80 -15.18 15.24 9.05
N PRO A 81 -16.53 15.15 8.91
CA PRO A 81 -17.31 14.06 9.48
C PRO A 81 -16.90 12.68 8.96
N LEU A 82 -16.55 12.57 7.67
CA LEU A 82 -16.09 11.31 7.07
C LEU A 82 -14.72 10.90 7.61
N LEU A 83 -13.83 11.85 7.84
CA LEU A 83 -12.54 11.58 8.49
C LEU A 83 -12.73 11.11 9.94
N LEU A 84 -13.61 11.77 10.70
CA LEU A 84 -13.89 11.35 12.08
C LEU A 84 -14.55 9.96 12.14
N LEU A 85 -15.43 9.63 11.19
CA LEU A 85 -15.99 8.28 11.06
C LEU A 85 -14.88 7.25 10.83
N SER A 86 -13.87 7.58 10.01
CA SER A 86 -12.71 6.71 9.78
C SER A 86 -11.83 6.57 11.04
N VAL A 87 -11.65 7.65 11.81
CA VAL A 87 -10.96 7.60 13.11
C VAL A 87 -11.71 6.69 14.10
N CYS A 88 -13.03 6.84 14.21
CA CYS A 88 -13.87 5.95 15.02
C CYS A 88 -13.73 4.50 14.57
N GLY A 89 -13.73 4.26 13.24
CA GLY A 89 -13.50 2.93 12.68
C GLY A 89 -12.16 2.34 13.10
N ALA A 90 -11.08 3.12 13.06
CA ALA A 90 -9.75 2.69 13.49
C ALA A 90 -9.70 2.38 15.01
N LEU A 91 -10.30 3.24 15.85
CA LEU A 91 -10.37 3.05 17.30
C LEU A 91 -11.13 1.77 17.66
N VAL A 92 -12.31 1.60 17.09
CA VAL A 92 -13.15 0.41 17.32
C VAL A 92 -12.46 -0.84 16.80
N ALA A 93 -11.77 -0.76 15.64
CA ALA A 93 -11.00 -1.87 15.09
C ALA A 93 -9.87 -2.31 16.01
N ALA A 94 -9.05 -1.37 16.49
CA ALA A 94 -7.92 -1.66 17.38
C ALA A 94 -8.41 -2.18 18.75
N ALA A 95 -9.49 -1.60 19.29
CA ALA A 95 -10.12 -2.07 20.51
C ALA A 95 -10.63 -3.51 20.36
N ALA A 96 -11.38 -3.81 19.28
CA ALA A 96 -11.88 -5.16 19.00
C ALA A 96 -10.76 -6.18 18.82
N ALA A 97 -9.66 -5.79 18.15
CA ALA A 97 -8.49 -6.66 17.96
C ALA A 97 -7.82 -7.05 19.29
N SER A 98 -7.84 -6.15 20.30
CA SER A 98 -7.24 -6.42 21.61
C SER A 98 -7.92 -7.54 22.41
N PHE A 99 -9.17 -7.90 22.08
CA PHE A 99 -9.88 -9.02 22.72
C PHE A 99 -9.48 -10.40 22.17
N GLY A 100 -8.85 -10.49 21.01
CA GLY A 100 -8.35 -11.75 20.47
C GLY A 100 -9.43 -12.71 19.94
N HIS A 101 -10.66 -12.27 19.74
CA HIS A 101 -11.73 -13.11 19.21
C HIS A 101 -11.84 -13.02 17.68
N MET A 102 -11.74 -14.17 16.98
CA MET A 102 -11.75 -14.22 15.52
C MET A 102 -13.01 -13.59 14.90
N ALA A 103 -14.18 -13.78 15.51
CA ALA A 103 -15.41 -13.14 15.03
C ALA A 103 -15.33 -11.60 15.07
N LEU A 104 -14.76 -11.03 16.15
CA LEU A 104 -14.53 -9.59 16.27
C LEU A 104 -13.48 -9.10 15.27
N LEU A 105 -12.44 -9.90 15.02
CA LEU A 105 -11.42 -9.56 14.01
C LEU A 105 -12.03 -9.45 12.62
N VAL A 106 -12.84 -10.41 12.21
CA VAL A 106 -13.46 -10.38 10.87
C VAL A 106 -14.57 -9.34 10.77
N ALA A 107 -15.50 -9.29 11.74
CA ALA A 107 -16.68 -8.42 11.65
C ALA A 107 -16.36 -6.96 11.96
N VAL A 108 -15.55 -6.70 12.99
CA VAL A 108 -15.34 -5.35 13.53
C VAL A 108 -13.98 -4.79 13.11
N THR A 109 -12.89 -5.56 13.37
CA THR A 109 -11.55 -5.06 13.06
C THR A 109 -11.34 -4.89 11.56
N ALA A 110 -11.71 -5.88 10.73
CA ALA A 110 -11.56 -5.79 9.29
C ALA A 110 -12.39 -4.65 8.70
N THR A 111 -13.63 -4.50 9.13
CA THR A 111 -14.52 -3.42 8.66
C THR A 111 -14.02 -2.04 9.09
N GLY A 112 -13.62 -1.89 10.35
CA GLY A 112 -13.10 -0.62 10.87
C GLY A 112 -11.76 -0.23 10.23
N MET A 113 -10.87 -1.18 9.95
CA MET A 113 -9.64 -0.93 9.20
C MET A 113 -9.93 -0.57 7.74
N GLY A 114 -10.96 -1.16 7.12
CA GLY A 114 -11.43 -0.76 5.80
C GLY A 114 -11.89 0.70 5.75
N LEU A 115 -12.67 1.15 6.75
CA LEU A 115 -13.07 2.55 6.91
C LEU A 115 -11.86 3.47 7.11
N SER A 116 -10.92 3.07 7.97
CA SER A 116 -9.67 3.80 8.23
C SER A 116 -8.86 3.99 6.95
N ASN A 117 -8.70 2.94 6.16
CA ASN A 117 -7.92 2.99 4.92
C ASN A 117 -8.56 3.92 3.86
N ALA A 118 -9.89 3.97 3.79
CA ALA A 118 -10.63 4.87 2.90
C ALA A 118 -10.38 6.35 3.18
N ALA A 119 -10.02 6.74 4.41
CA ALA A 119 -9.69 8.11 4.77
C ALA A 119 -8.50 8.69 3.99
N SER A 120 -7.57 7.83 3.54
CA SER A 120 -6.41 8.26 2.75
C SER A 120 -6.83 9.06 1.53
N THR A 121 -7.90 8.64 0.83
CA THR A 121 -8.42 9.34 -0.35
C THR A 121 -8.94 10.73 -0.02
N LEU A 122 -9.58 10.89 1.14
CA LEU A 122 -10.09 12.18 1.63
C LEU A 122 -8.96 13.15 1.98
N ILE A 123 -7.94 12.66 2.71
CA ILE A 123 -6.81 13.47 3.16
C ILE A 123 -5.99 13.93 1.95
N PHE A 124 -5.71 13.04 1.00
CA PHE A 124 -5.01 13.41 -0.23
C PHE A 124 -5.82 14.36 -1.11
N SER A 125 -7.14 14.21 -1.18
CA SER A 125 -8.02 15.15 -1.90
C SER A 125 -7.98 16.53 -1.26
N TYR A 126 -8.09 16.60 0.06
CA TYR A 126 -7.98 17.85 0.81
C TYR A 126 -6.61 18.52 0.65
N GLY A 127 -5.52 17.74 0.71
CA GLY A 127 -4.17 18.23 0.47
C GLY A 127 -4.01 18.85 -0.93
N ARG A 128 -4.49 18.18 -1.97
CA ARG A 128 -4.48 18.72 -3.34
C ARG A 128 -5.29 20.00 -3.48
N TYR A 129 -6.46 20.04 -2.86
CA TYR A 129 -7.29 21.26 -2.83
C TYR A 129 -6.53 22.42 -2.18
N HIS A 130 -5.94 22.20 -0.99
CA HIS A 130 -5.14 23.21 -0.29
C HIS A 130 -3.96 23.70 -1.16
N GLY A 131 -3.22 22.78 -1.77
CA GLY A 131 -2.10 23.12 -2.64
C GLY A 131 -2.51 24.03 -3.81
N ARG A 132 -3.66 23.74 -4.45
CA ARG A 132 -4.18 24.60 -5.53
C ARG A 132 -4.60 25.97 -5.04
N VAL A 133 -5.34 26.07 -3.95
CA VAL A 133 -5.82 27.35 -3.39
C VAL A 133 -4.64 28.25 -2.99
N LYS A 134 -3.56 27.66 -2.49
CA LYS A 134 -2.34 28.37 -2.09
C LYS A 134 -1.34 28.59 -3.21
N GLY A 135 -1.61 28.08 -4.41
CA GLY A 135 -0.67 28.19 -5.55
C GLY A 135 0.64 27.45 -5.35
N LEU A 136 0.64 26.38 -4.53
CA LEU A 136 1.80 25.51 -4.34
C LEU A 136 2.07 24.72 -5.63
N ASP A 137 3.33 24.31 -5.85
CA ASP A 137 3.63 23.30 -6.84
C ASP A 137 2.94 21.98 -6.45
N THR A 138 1.85 21.69 -7.14
CA THR A 138 0.98 20.55 -6.84
C THR A 138 1.72 19.21 -6.97
N ALA A 139 2.68 19.12 -7.90
CA ALA A 139 3.46 17.89 -8.09
C ALA A 139 4.42 17.68 -6.92
N ALA A 140 5.17 18.71 -6.54
CA ALA A 140 6.08 18.67 -5.41
C ALA A 140 5.34 18.42 -4.09
N TYR A 141 4.20 19.06 -3.88
CA TYR A 141 3.41 18.88 -2.66
C TYR A 141 2.78 17.47 -2.57
N ASN A 142 2.25 16.93 -3.66
CA ASN A 142 1.76 15.55 -3.69
C ASN A 142 2.88 14.54 -3.45
N ALA A 143 4.09 14.78 -3.97
CA ALA A 143 5.26 13.95 -3.70
C ALA A 143 5.62 13.99 -2.20
N PHE A 144 5.59 15.18 -1.58
CA PHE A 144 5.82 15.34 -0.15
C PHE A 144 4.80 14.58 0.71
N LEU A 145 3.49 14.69 0.39
CA LEU A 145 2.45 13.92 1.09
C LEU A 145 2.66 12.40 0.95
N ARG A 146 3.07 11.92 -0.23
CA ARG A 146 3.40 10.49 -0.46
C ARG A 146 4.61 10.05 0.36
N THR A 147 5.62 10.90 0.49
CA THR A 147 6.78 10.63 1.33
C THR A 147 6.36 10.41 2.79
N MET A 148 5.37 11.16 3.30
CA MET A 148 4.85 10.97 4.66
C MET A 148 4.21 9.58 4.85
N VAL A 149 3.48 9.07 3.85
CA VAL A 149 2.97 7.70 3.90
C VAL A 149 4.11 6.69 3.91
N SER A 150 5.10 6.85 3.02
CA SER A 150 6.25 5.94 2.96
C SER A 150 7.05 5.92 4.27
N LEU A 151 7.24 7.07 4.92
CA LEU A 151 7.86 7.15 6.24
C LEU A 151 7.06 6.41 7.31
N ALA A 152 5.72 6.53 7.30
CA ALA A 152 4.86 5.80 8.22
C ALA A 152 5.03 4.28 8.04
N TRP A 153 5.00 3.79 6.80
CA TRP A 153 5.17 2.37 6.48
C TRP A 153 6.60 1.85 6.70
N MET A 154 7.60 2.72 6.68
CA MET A 154 8.99 2.36 6.99
C MET A 154 9.24 2.22 8.49
N LEU A 155 8.71 3.16 9.29
CA LEU A 155 9.06 3.26 10.71
C LEU A 155 8.10 2.49 11.62
N VAL A 156 6.80 2.59 11.35
CA VAL A 156 5.77 2.14 12.30
C VAL A 156 5.64 0.62 12.41
N PRO A 157 5.74 -0.17 11.33
CA PRO A 157 5.73 -1.63 11.49
C PRO A 157 6.89 -2.15 12.32
N ALA A 158 8.11 -1.59 12.15
CA ALA A 158 9.24 -1.95 13.00
C ALA A 158 8.96 -1.67 14.48
N ALA A 159 8.42 -0.48 14.77
CA ALA A 159 8.01 -0.12 16.12
C ALA A 159 6.89 -1.05 16.65
N ALA A 160 5.92 -1.43 15.80
CA ALA A 160 4.83 -2.33 16.19
C ALA A 160 5.34 -3.73 16.56
N TYR A 161 6.25 -4.32 15.77
CA TYR A 161 6.86 -5.61 16.09
C TYR A 161 7.79 -5.54 17.31
N LEU A 162 8.52 -4.44 17.49
CA LEU A 162 9.32 -4.21 18.70
C LEU A 162 8.44 -4.08 19.95
N ILE A 163 7.32 -3.35 19.86
CA ILE A 163 6.33 -3.25 20.94
C ILE A 163 5.74 -4.64 21.25
N PHE A 164 5.47 -5.43 20.22
CA PHE A 164 5.01 -6.80 20.40
C PHE A 164 6.02 -7.66 21.15
N ASP A 165 7.29 -7.63 20.75
CA ASP A 165 8.38 -8.38 21.38
C ASP A 165 8.56 -7.99 22.87
N LEU A 166 8.45 -6.69 23.20
CA LEU A 166 8.65 -6.17 24.54
C LEU A 166 7.41 -6.27 25.47
N ALA A 167 6.20 -6.10 24.92
CA ALA A 167 4.98 -5.87 25.73
C ALA A 167 3.75 -6.64 25.22
N GLY A 168 3.92 -7.46 24.17
CA GLY A 168 2.87 -8.32 23.64
C GLY A 168 1.84 -7.61 22.75
N ALA A 169 0.93 -8.40 22.18
CA ALA A 169 -0.01 -7.94 21.13
C ALA A 169 -0.97 -6.84 21.60
N LYS A 170 -1.42 -6.87 22.85
CA LYS A 170 -2.31 -5.82 23.40
C LYS A 170 -1.66 -4.44 23.33
N ALA A 171 -0.36 -4.34 23.61
CA ALA A 171 0.37 -3.08 23.54
C ALA A 171 0.43 -2.51 22.12
N VAL A 172 0.52 -3.36 21.09
CA VAL A 172 0.45 -2.93 19.68
C VAL A 172 -0.90 -2.29 19.38
N PHE A 173 -2.00 -2.90 19.80
CA PHE A 173 -3.33 -2.34 19.56
C PHE A 173 -3.61 -1.07 20.38
N VAL A 174 -3.10 -1.00 21.62
CA VAL A 174 -3.14 0.24 22.43
C VAL A 174 -2.37 1.36 21.73
N ASN A 175 -1.18 1.08 21.22
CA ASN A 175 -0.41 2.05 20.43
C ASN A 175 -1.18 2.50 19.18
N ALA A 176 -1.83 1.58 18.45
CA ALA A 176 -2.67 1.93 17.31
C ALA A 176 -3.88 2.81 17.71
N MET A 177 -4.51 2.55 18.88
CA MET A 177 -5.56 3.43 19.42
C MET A 177 -5.03 4.82 19.76
N LEU A 178 -3.85 4.94 20.38
CA LEU A 178 -3.22 6.23 20.67
C LEU A 178 -2.94 7.01 19.38
N MET A 179 -2.41 6.35 18.34
CA MET A 179 -2.22 6.98 17.04
C MET A 179 -3.54 7.44 16.41
N ALA A 180 -4.62 6.65 16.54
CA ALA A 180 -5.94 7.03 16.05
C ALA A 180 -6.53 8.22 16.83
N VAL A 181 -6.32 8.32 18.15
CA VAL A 181 -6.72 9.51 18.94
C VAL A 181 -5.97 10.75 18.49
N ILE A 182 -4.64 10.65 18.32
CA ILE A 182 -3.81 11.77 17.81
C ILE A 182 -4.28 12.17 16.41
N TRP A 183 -4.55 11.20 15.54
CA TRP A 183 -5.10 11.45 14.22
C TRP A 183 -6.43 12.20 14.28
N GLY A 184 -7.36 11.77 15.14
CA GLY A 184 -8.64 12.45 15.37
C GLY A 184 -8.47 13.88 15.85
N GLY A 185 -7.61 14.11 16.82
CA GLY A 185 -7.26 15.45 17.31
C GLY A 185 -6.68 16.36 16.22
N LEU A 186 -5.76 15.82 15.41
CA LEU A 186 -5.22 16.55 14.25
C LEU A 186 -6.31 16.85 13.20
N ALA A 187 -7.19 15.88 12.90
CA ALA A 187 -8.28 16.09 11.95
C ALA A 187 -9.25 17.21 12.40
N LEU A 188 -9.50 17.30 13.71
CA LEU A 188 -10.34 18.37 14.29
C LEU A 188 -9.70 19.74 14.11
N VAL A 189 -8.38 19.86 14.25
CA VAL A 189 -7.65 21.13 14.16
C VAL A 189 -7.33 21.50 12.70
N VAL A 190 -6.87 20.52 11.91
CA VAL A 190 -6.32 20.78 10.56
C VAL A 190 -7.40 20.94 9.50
N VAL A 191 -8.53 20.22 9.61
CA VAL A 191 -9.60 20.27 8.60
C VAL A 191 -10.71 21.22 9.07
N PRO A 192 -11.01 22.33 8.33
CA PRO A 192 -12.09 23.22 8.69
C PRO A 192 -13.45 22.53 8.70
N LEU A 193 -14.37 23.00 9.57
CA LEU A 193 -15.72 22.39 9.72
C LEU A 193 -16.52 22.41 8.42
N ASN A 194 -16.39 23.46 7.63
CA ASN A 194 -17.15 23.68 6.40
C ASN A 194 -16.39 23.25 5.14
N GLN A 195 -15.26 22.53 5.31
CA GLN A 195 -14.47 22.11 4.16
C GLN A 195 -15.25 21.08 3.34
N THR A 196 -15.65 21.48 2.16
CA THR A 196 -16.03 20.61 1.06
C THR A 196 -14.83 20.50 0.13
N SER A 197 -14.56 19.32 -0.39
CA SER A 197 -13.50 19.12 -1.38
C SER A 197 -14.16 18.57 -2.64
N PRO A 198 -14.51 19.42 -3.62
CA PRO A 198 -15.02 18.93 -4.88
C PRO A 198 -13.97 18.01 -5.48
N MET A 199 -14.29 16.72 -5.54
CA MET A 199 -13.49 15.79 -6.32
C MET A 199 -13.53 16.26 -7.78
N GLU A 200 -12.37 16.28 -8.45
CA GLU A 200 -12.35 16.49 -9.89
C GLU A 200 -13.33 15.49 -10.52
N ARG A 201 -14.35 16.02 -11.20
CA ARG A 201 -15.19 15.18 -12.09
C ARG A 201 -14.25 14.34 -12.93
N ARG A 202 -14.27 13.03 -12.73
CA ARG A 202 -13.55 12.13 -13.61
C ARG A 202 -13.98 12.45 -15.03
N PRO A 203 -13.07 12.72 -15.97
CA PRO A 203 -13.47 12.88 -17.36
C PRO A 203 -14.23 11.60 -17.76
N GLN A 204 -15.52 11.69 -17.93
CA GLN A 204 -16.33 10.64 -18.54
C GLN A 204 -15.99 10.66 -20.02
N GLY A 205 -14.88 10.06 -20.39
CA GLY A 205 -14.54 9.77 -21.78
C GLY A 205 -15.15 8.42 -22.14
N GLU A 206 -16.38 8.42 -22.60
CA GLU A 206 -16.95 7.29 -23.33
C GLU A 206 -16.12 7.01 -24.58
N GLY A 207 -15.47 5.89 -24.61
CA GLY A 207 -14.76 5.40 -25.77
C GLY A 207 -14.37 3.95 -25.58
N ASP A 208 -14.67 3.16 -26.59
CA ASP A 208 -14.46 1.71 -26.64
C ASP A 208 -13.01 1.31 -26.31
N THR A 209 -12.81 0.78 -25.11
CA THR A 209 -11.51 0.33 -24.61
C THR A 209 -11.39 -1.19 -24.65
N ARG A 210 -12.43 -1.91 -25.03
CA ARG A 210 -12.38 -3.37 -25.13
C ARG A 210 -11.33 -3.86 -26.11
N ARG A 211 -10.87 -3.00 -27.03
CA ARG A 211 -9.87 -3.30 -28.08
C ARG A 211 -8.45 -2.78 -27.79
N ASN A 212 -8.17 -2.16 -26.63
CA ASN A 212 -6.80 -1.72 -26.32
C ASN A 212 -6.01 -2.84 -25.62
N MET A 213 -5.67 -3.87 -26.39
CA MET A 213 -4.95 -5.04 -25.88
C MET A 213 -3.61 -4.69 -25.22
N PRO A 214 -2.76 -3.79 -25.73
CA PRO A 214 -1.54 -3.38 -25.04
C PRO A 214 -1.78 -2.81 -23.65
N LEU A 215 -2.83 -2.00 -23.47
CA LEU A 215 -3.20 -1.45 -22.15
C LEU A 215 -3.65 -2.55 -21.18
N LEU A 216 -4.42 -3.52 -21.68
CA LEU A 216 -4.86 -4.65 -20.85
C LEU A 216 -3.69 -5.56 -20.45
N LEU A 217 -2.75 -5.83 -21.35
CA LEU A 217 -1.55 -6.60 -21.06
C LEU A 217 -0.63 -5.89 -20.06
N ALA A 218 -0.49 -4.56 -20.17
CA ALA A 218 0.26 -3.76 -19.20
C ALA A 218 -0.39 -3.76 -17.81
N ALA A 219 -1.73 -3.67 -17.74
CA ALA A 219 -2.47 -3.78 -16.49
C ALA A 219 -2.41 -5.20 -15.90
N ALA A 220 -2.43 -6.24 -16.74
CA ALA A 220 -2.25 -7.62 -16.31
C ALA A 220 -0.83 -7.88 -15.76
N ALA A 221 0.20 -7.31 -16.39
CA ALA A 221 1.57 -7.38 -15.86
C ALA A 221 1.67 -6.69 -14.48
N SER A 222 1.01 -5.53 -14.32
CA SER A 222 0.89 -4.84 -13.01
C SER A 222 0.18 -5.72 -11.98
N PHE A 223 -0.92 -6.38 -12.36
CA PHE A 223 -1.62 -7.32 -11.49
C PHE A 223 -0.70 -8.46 -11.04
N CYS A 224 0.00 -9.12 -11.96
CA CYS A 224 0.87 -10.24 -11.64
C CYS A 224 2.02 -9.85 -10.71
N MET A 225 2.66 -8.69 -10.90
CA MET A 225 3.70 -8.19 -10.00
C MET A 225 3.14 -7.83 -8.61
N SER A 226 2.01 -7.14 -8.56
CA SER A 226 1.35 -6.78 -7.30
C SER A 226 0.84 -8.02 -6.56
N PHE A 227 0.37 -9.03 -7.28
CA PHE A 227 -0.04 -10.32 -6.74
C PHE A 227 1.14 -11.07 -6.11
N ALA A 228 2.26 -11.15 -6.82
CA ALA A 228 3.49 -11.76 -6.32
C ALA A 228 3.97 -11.05 -5.05
N HIS A 229 3.97 -9.70 -5.06
CA HIS A 229 4.35 -8.91 -3.90
C HIS A 229 3.42 -9.16 -2.71
N ALA A 230 2.10 -9.09 -2.89
CA ALA A 230 1.14 -9.29 -1.81
C ALA A 230 1.20 -10.71 -1.22
N LEU A 231 1.45 -11.72 -2.06
CA LEU A 231 1.62 -13.11 -1.65
C LEU A 231 2.85 -13.26 -0.72
N CYS A 232 4.00 -12.72 -1.13
CA CYS A 232 5.22 -12.72 -0.32
C CYS A 232 5.04 -11.90 0.97
N ALA A 233 4.61 -10.66 0.86
CA ALA A 233 4.49 -9.74 2.00
C ALA A 233 3.55 -10.26 3.09
N SER A 234 2.48 -10.99 2.72
CA SER A 234 1.55 -11.56 3.69
C SER A 234 2.08 -12.84 4.37
N ALA A 235 2.93 -13.62 3.69
CA ALA A 235 3.55 -14.82 4.25
C ALA A 235 4.77 -14.52 5.12
N LEU A 236 5.54 -13.50 4.75
CA LEU A 236 6.88 -13.20 5.27
C LEU A 236 6.95 -13.08 6.80
N PRO A 237 6.05 -12.35 7.50
CA PRO A 237 6.17 -12.19 8.95
C PRO A 237 6.10 -13.53 9.70
N VAL A 238 5.15 -14.38 9.32
CA VAL A 238 4.99 -15.70 9.95
C VAL A 238 6.12 -16.64 9.55
N PHE A 239 6.56 -16.61 8.30
CA PHE A 239 7.70 -17.38 7.82
C PHE A 239 8.96 -17.11 8.65
N LEU A 240 9.32 -15.84 8.85
CA LEU A 240 10.53 -15.45 9.57
C LEU A 240 10.53 -15.92 11.03
N VAL A 241 9.39 -15.83 11.72
CA VAL A 241 9.31 -16.21 13.13
C VAL A 241 9.07 -17.70 13.29
N ARG A 242 8.11 -18.29 12.57
CA ARG A 242 7.67 -19.66 12.80
C ARG A 242 8.50 -20.73 12.08
N GLU A 243 8.92 -20.47 10.82
CA GLU A 243 9.68 -21.44 10.03
C GLU A 243 11.19 -21.24 10.14
N VAL A 244 11.65 -19.96 10.19
CA VAL A 244 13.08 -19.65 10.30
C VAL A 244 13.54 -19.57 11.76
N GLY A 245 12.62 -19.24 12.70
CA GLY A 245 12.94 -19.12 14.12
C GLY A 245 13.66 -17.81 14.48
N LEU A 246 13.48 -16.74 13.71
CA LEU A 246 14.02 -15.42 14.04
C LEU A 246 13.18 -14.76 15.15
N PRO A 247 13.78 -13.78 15.88
CA PRO A 247 13.06 -13.03 16.91
C PRO A 247 11.80 -12.32 16.40
N ASP A 248 10.83 -12.09 17.26
CA ASP A 248 9.53 -11.49 16.93
C ASP A 248 9.62 -10.07 16.34
N TYR A 249 10.70 -9.34 16.58
CA TYR A 249 10.97 -8.03 15.95
C TYR A 249 11.46 -8.13 14.49
N ALA A 250 11.95 -9.29 14.05
CA ALA A 250 12.58 -9.47 12.74
C ALA A 250 11.66 -9.08 11.56
N PRO A 251 10.35 -9.40 11.54
CA PRO A 251 9.44 -8.96 10.49
C PRO A 251 9.36 -7.44 10.34
N GLY A 252 9.34 -6.71 11.46
CA GLY A 252 9.35 -5.26 11.46
C GLY A 252 10.63 -4.68 10.87
N LEU A 253 11.79 -5.23 11.28
CA LEU A 253 13.09 -4.85 10.76
C LEU A 253 13.21 -5.13 9.25
N SER A 254 12.75 -6.31 8.81
CA SER A 254 12.68 -6.68 7.38
C SER A 254 11.90 -5.65 6.58
N LEU A 255 10.69 -5.30 7.05
CA LEU A 255 9.84 -4.32 6.37
C LEU A 255 10.47 -2.92 6.34
N SER A 256 11.18 -2.51 7.37
CA SER A 256 11.90 -1.23 7.40
C SER A 256 13.01 -1.15 6.37
N VAL A 257 13.85 -2.19 6.28
CA VAL A 257 14.92 -2.28 5.28
C VAL A 257 14.33 -2.31 3.87
N LYS A 258 13.28 -3.11 3.65
CA LYS A 258 12.52 -3.17 2.39
C LYS A 258 12.02 -1.79 2.00
N CYS A 259 11.32 -1.07 2.88
CA CYS A 259 10.77 0.26 2.58
C CYS A 259 11.86 1.31 2.34
N ALA A 260 12.98 1.26 3.05
CA ALA A 260 14.11 2.17 2.81
C ALA A 260 14.69 2.00 1.39
N MET A 261 14.93 0.75 0.97
CA MET A 261 15.36 0.43 -0.39
C MET A 261 14.32 0.79 -1.45
N GLU A 262 13.04 0.54 -1.17
CA GLU A 262 11.93 0.89 -2.03
C GLU A 262 11.91 2.40 -2.32
N VAL A 263 11.95 3.25 -1.29
CA VAL A 263 11.95 4.71 -1.43
C VAL A 263 13.15 5.18 -2.25
N LEU A 264 14.34 4.63 -1.98
CA LEU A 264 15.55 4.94 -2.75
C LEU A 264 15.35 4.66 -4.24
N LEU A 265 14.84 3.48 -4.58
CA LEU A 265 14.66 3.06 -5.97
C LEU A 265 13.48 3.76 -6.67
N ILE A 266 12.41 4.11 -5.96
CA ILE A 266 11.34 4.97 -6.49
C ILE A 266 11.91 6.33 -6.92
N LEU A 267 12.76 6.94 -6.11
CA LEU A 267 13.38 8.23 -6.43
C LEU A 267 14.41 8.14 -7.58
N LEU A 268 15.06 7.00 -7.73
CA LEU A 268 16.02 6.74 -8.81
C LEU A 268 15.35 6.34 -10.12
N ALA A 269 14.18 5.70 -10.09
CA ALA A 269 13.49 5.17 -11.27
C ALA A 269 13.33 6.20 -12.41
N PRO A 270 12.91 7.47 -12.18
CA PRO A 270 12.83 8.46 -13.26
C PRO A 270 14.18 8.81 -13.88
N ARG A 271 15.28 8.74 -13.10
CA ARG A 271 16.63 8.95 -13.64
C ARG A 271 17.07 7.79 -14.51
N ILE A 272 16.81 6.56 -14.07
CA ILE A 272 17.15 5.34 -14.80
C ILE A 272 16.35 5.27 -16.11
N MET A 273 15.07 5.68 -16.11
CA MET A 273 14.22 5.74 -17.31
C MET A 273 14.70 6.73 -18.40
N ARG A 274 15.67 7.58 -18.11
CA ARG A 274 16.33 8.40 -19.14
C ARG A 274 17.27 7.59 -20.04
N TRP A 275 17.77 6.45 -19.53
CA TRP A 275 18.78 5.62 -20.20
C TRP A 275 18.19 4.31 -20.74
N ILE A 276 17.16 3.79 -20.08
CA ILE A 276 16.52 2.54 -20.47
C ILE A 276 15.01 2.69 -20.51
N SER A 277 14.35 1.88 -21.37
CA SER A 277 12.89 1.93 -21.48
C SER A 277 12.20 1.45 -20.19
N ALA A 278 11.01 2.00 -19.92
CA ALA A 278 10.20 1.57 -18.77
C ALA A 278 9.91 0.06 -18.79
N ARG A 279 9.73 -0.54 -19.98
CA ARG A 279 9.56 -1.99 -20.13
C ARG A 279 10.79 -2.77 -19.67
N LEU A 280 11.99 -2.37 -20.09
CA LEU A 280 13.22 -3.04 -19.71
C LEU A 280 13.46 -2.92 -18.20
N LEU A 281 13.17 -1.76 -17.62
CA LEU A 281 13.26 -1.54 -16.18
C LEU A 281 12.29 -2.44 -15.40
N LEU A 282 11.04 -2.57 -15.86
CA LEU A 282 10.05 -3.47 -15.27
C LEU A 282 10.43 -4.95 -15.45
N SER A 283 11.03 -5.31 -16.58
CA SER A 283 11.54 -6.67 -16.79
C SER A 283 12.68 -6.97 -15.83
N GLY A 284 13.60 -6.03 -15.63
CA GLY A 284 14.64 -6.13 -14.60
C GLY A 284 14.06 -6.25 -13.19
N ALA A 285 13.03 -5.47 -12.86
CA ALA A 285 12.32 -5.59 -11.58
C ALA A 285 11.69 -6.98 -11.40
N ALA A 286 11.07 -7.56 -12.44
CA ALA A 286 10.47 -8.89 -12.37
C ALA A 286 11.53 -9.99 -12.19
N ILE A 287 12.68 -9.90 -12.85
CA ILE A 287 13.80 -10.82 -12.65
C ILE A 287 14.35 -10.69 -11.23
N THR A 288 14.57 -9.47 -10.75
CA THR A 288 15.03 -9.21 -9.37
C THR A 288 14.01 -9.75 -8.35
N ALA A 289 12.70 -9.65 -8.62
CA ALA A 289 11.64 -10.21 -7.78
C ALA A 289 11.74 -11.74 -7.67
N ILE A 290 11.93 -12.44 -8.81
CA ILE A 290 12.09 -13.91 -8.82
C ILE A 290 13.30 -14.30 -7.94
N ILE A 291 14.44 -13.61 -8.10
CA ILE A 291 15.64 -13.87 -7.32
C ILE A 291 15.38 -13.58 -5.84
N ALA A 292 14.78 -12.43 -5.53
CA ALA A 292 14.48 -12.00 -4.16
C ALA A 292 13.58 -13.01 -3.43
N PHE A 293 12.49 -13.47 -4.06
CA PHE A 293 11.57 -14.44 -3.44
C PHE A 293 12.26 -15.77 -3.13
N ASN A 294 13.14 -16.25 -4.01
CA ASN A 294 13.89 -17.48 -3.76
C ASN A 294 14.96 -17.30 -2.68
N ILE A 295 15.63 -16.16 -2.61
CA ILE A 295 16.56 -15.83 -1.52
C ILE A 295 15.78 -15.76 -0.20
N ILE A 296 14.67 -15.01 -0.14
CA ILE A 296 13.84 -14.87 1.06
C ILE A 296 13.36 -16.24 1.55
N ALA A 297 12.84 -17.08 0.66
CA ALA A 297 12.38 -18.42 1.00
C ALA A 297 13.49 -19.39 1.45
N SER A 298 14.75 -18.99 1.34
CA SER A 298 15.93 -19.77 1.75
C SER A 298 16.67 -19.13 2.91
N VAL A 299 16.11 -18.06 3.53
CA VAL A 299 16.69 -17.36 4.67
C VAL A 299 16.74 -18.28 5.90
N THR A 300 17.88 -18.29 6.58
CA THR A 300 18.11 -19.02 7.84
C THR A 300 18.69 -18.15 8.94
N THR A 301 19.12 -16.93 8.62
CA THR A 301 19.79 -16.02 9.56
C THR A 301 19.32 -14.59 9.38
N LEU A 302 19.47 -13.77 10.43
CA LEU A 302 19.11 -12.35 10.42
C LEU A 302 19.83 -11.55 9.32
N PRO A 303 21.17 -11.71 9.11
CA PRO A 303 21.85 -11.02 8.01
C PRO A 303 21.34 -11.43 6.62
N ALA A 304 21.05 -12.71 6.39
CA ALA A 304 20.45 -13.16 5.13
C ALA A 304 19.05 -12.58 4.91
N MET A 305 18.26 -12.44 5.96
CA MET A 305 16.96 -11.75 5.93
C MET A 305 17.12 -10.29 5.48
N LEU A 306 18.10 -9.56 6.00
CA LEU A 306 18.34 -8.15 5.63
C LEU A 306 18.69 -8.02 4.13
N VAL A 307 19.50 -8.94 3.59
CA VAL A 307 19.79 -8.99 2.14
C VAL A 307 18.52 -9.26 1.34
N GLY A 308 17.72 -10.25 1.75
CA GLY A 308 16.43 -10.56 1.12
C GLY A 308 15.48 -9.37 1.13
N ALA A 309 15.36 -8.68 2.27
CA ALA A 309 14.53 -7.49 2.44
C ALA A 309 14.99 -6.32 1.55
N ALA A 310 16.31 -6.09 1.45
CA ALA A 310 16.85 -5.07 0.56
C ALA A 310 16.56 -5.39 -0.92
N MET A 311 16.66 -6.64 -1.34
CA MET A 311 16.32 -7.08 -2.69
C MET A 311 14.80 -6.97 -2.95
N GLU A 312 13.97 -7.29 -1.95
CA GLU A 312 12.52 -7.07 -2.01
C GLU A 312 12.19 -5.59 -2.25
N GLY A 313 12.80 -4.71 -1.47
CA GLY A 313 12.65 -3.26 -1.63
C GLY A 313 13.16 -2.78 -3.00
N ALA A 314 14.25 -3.36 -3.50
CA ALA A 314 14.83 -2.99 -4.78
C ALA A 314 13.87 -3.28 -5.93
N TYR A 315 13.36 -4.51 -6.06
CA TYR A 315 12.44 -4.81 -7.15
C TYR A 315 11.12 -4.03 -7.03
N TYR A 316 10.59 -3.90 -5.80
CA TYR A 316 9.31 -3.23 -5.61
C TYR A 316 9.42 -1.72 -5.84
N GLY A 317 10.52 -1.08 -5.46
CA GLY A 317 10.79 0.32 -5.73
C GLY A 317 10.91 0.62 -7.24
N LEU A 318 11.61 -0.23 -8.00
CA LEU A 318 11.66 -0.13 -9.46
C LEU A 318 10.27 -0.31 -10.09
N PHE A 319 9.52 -1.30 -9.62
CA PHE A 319 8.15 -1.57 -10.08
C PHE A 319 7.22 -0.38 -9.77
N ALA A 320 7.14 0.06 -8.52
CA ALA A 320 6.25 1.12 -8.08
C ALA A 320 6.59 2.48 -8.73
N GLY A 321 7.89 2.76 -8.92
CA GLY A 321 8.36 4.00 -9.57
C GLY A 321 8.13 4.05 -11.07
N THR A 322 7.89 2.91 -11.74
CA THR A 322 7.85 2.81 -13.19
C THR A 322 6.50 2.39 -13.75
N CYS A 323 5.79 1.49 -13.05
CA CYS A 323 4.66 0.76 -13.62
C CYS A 323 3.48 1.67 -14.01
N LEU A 324 3.16 2.68 -13.20
CA LEU A 324 2.09 3.64 -13.54
C LEU A 324 2.39 4.36 -14.85
N THR A 325 3.62 4.86 -15.02
CA THR A 325 4.05 5.55 -16.25
C THR A 325 4.00 4.60 -17.44
N PHE A 326 4.42 3.35 -17.27
CA PHE A 326 4.36 2.33 -18.31
C PHE A 326 2.91 2.05 -18.76
N VAL A 327 1.99 1.84 -17.81
CA VAL A 327 0.56 1.61 -18.12
C VAL A 327 -0.06 2.83 -18.81
N GLN A 328 0.26 4.04 -18.34
CA GLN A 328 -0.21 5.30 -18.94
C GLN A 328 0.33 5.50 -20.36
N GLY A 329 1.49 4.96 -20.71
CA GLY A 329 2.04 4.99 -22.07
C GLY A 329 1.12 4.37 -23.13
N PHE A 330 0.25 3.44 -22.74
CA PHE A 330 -0.75 2.81 -23.63
C PHE A 330 -2.14 3.48 -23.60
N ALA A 331 -2.29 4.61 -22.91
CA ALA A 331 -3.59 5.22 -22.62
C ALA A 331 -4.28 5.85 -23.85
N ARG A 332 -3.57 6.11 -24.95
CA ARG A 332 -4.09 6.79 -26.15
C ARG A 332 -4.90 8.05 -25.83
N GLY A 333 -4.35 8.92 -24.98
CA GLY A 333 -5.01 10.15 -24.52
C GLY A 333 -5.96 9.99 -23.32
N ARG A 334 -6.18 8.77 -22.80
CA ARG A 334 -7.09 8.47 -21.67
C ARG A 334 -6.34 8.07 -20.42
N THR A 335 -5.46 8.93 -19.94
CA THR A 335 -4.57 8.67 -18.78
C THR A 335 -5.33 8.34 -17.50
N ALA A 336 -6.48 8.98 -17.25
CA ALA A 336 -7.31 8.69 -16.09
C ALA A 336 -7.79 7.22 -16.06
N ARG A 337 -8.16 6.66 -17.22
CA ARG A 337 -8.59 5.26 -17.32
C ARG A 337 -7.43 4.29 -17.15
N ALA A 338 -6.27 4.58 -17.73
CA ALA A 338 -5.06 3.78 -17.53
C ALA A 338 -4.66 3.75 -16.04
N THR A 339 -4.74 4.90 -15.37
CA THR A 339 -4.52 5.00 -13.91
C THR A 339 -5.53 4.16 -13.13
N ALA A 340 -6.81 4.20 -13.49
CA ALA A 340 -7.84 3.40 -12.83
C ALA A 340 -7.60 1.89 -13.01
N LEU A 341 -7.21 1.44 -14.21
CA LEU A 341 -6.85 0.05 -14.47
C LEU A 341 -5.63 -0.39 -13.64
N TYR A 342 -4.60 0.46 -13.56
CA TYR A 342 -3.44 0.21 -12.71
C TYR A 342 -3.83 0.07 -11.24
N MET A 343 -4.61 0.99 -10.70
CA MET A 343 -5.05 0.92 -9.30
C MET A 343 -5.93 -0.31 -9.03
N ASN A 344 -6.85 -0.62 -9.95
CA ASN A 344 -7.67 -1.82 -9.83
C ASN A 344 -6.83 -3.10 -9.87
N SER A 345 -5.75 -3.14 -10.68
CA SER A 345 -4.85 -4.30 -10.72
C SER A 345 -4.18 -4.56 -9.38
N ILE A 346 -3.76 -3.50 -8.65
CA ILE A 346 -3.15 -3.63 -7.32
C ILE A 346 -4.18 -4.13 -6.29
N PHE A 347 -5.38 -3.56 -6.27
CA PHE A 347 -6.42 -3.96 -5.31
C PHE A 347 -6.89 -5.40 -5.54
N LEU A 348 -7.12 -5.78 -6.80
CA LEU A 348 -7.49 -7.14 -7.15
C LEU A 348 -6.37 -8.14 -6.82
N ALA A 349 -5.12 -7.75 -7.04
CA ALA A 349 -3.97 -8.58 -6.71
C ALA A 349 -3.95 -8.92 -5.21
N ALA A 350 -4.10 -7.94 -4.33
CA ALA A 350 -4.13 -8.16 -2.88
C ALA A 350 -5.35 -9.01 -2.46
N LEU A 351 -6.52 -8.76 -3.08
CA LEU A 351 -7.75 -9.50 -2.80
C LEU A 351 -7.62 -11.01 -3.06
N PHE A 352 -6.86 -11.41 -4.07
CA PHE A 352 -6.64 -12.82 -4.40
C PHE A 352 -5.38 -13.40 -3.75
N ALA A 353 -4.30 -12.62 -3.62
CA ALA A 353 -3.02 -13.10 -3.12
C ALA A 353 -3.09 -13.52 -1.65
N VAL A 354 -3.74 -12.74 -0.79
CA VAL A 354 -3.76 -13.02 0.65
C VAL A 354 -4.56 -14.28 1.00
N PRO A 355 -5.77 -14.53 0.43
CA PRO A 355 -6.44 -15.81 0.60
C PRO A 355 -5.64 -16.99 0.05
N LEU A 356 -5.00 -16.84 -1.12
CA LEU A 356 -4.15 -17.89 -1.69
C LEU A 356 -2.95 -18.18 -0.79
N MET A 357 -2.29 -17.14 -0.24
CA MET A 357 -1.23 -17.30 0.76
C MET A 357 -1.72 -18.14 1.93
N GLY A 358 -2.88 -17.81 2.48
CA GLY A 358 -3.47 -18.54 3.61
C GLY A 358 -3.70 -20.03 3.26
N PHE A 359 -4.24 -20.31 2.07
CA PHE A 359 -4.47 -21.67 1.60
C PHE A 359 -3.16 -22.43 1.38
N VAL A 360 -2.21 -21.88 0.62
CA VAL A 360 -0.92 -22.54 0.33
C VAL A 360 -0.13 -22.77 1.62
N SER A 361 -0.09 -21.79 2.52
CA SER A 361 0.63 -21.92 3.79
C SER A 361 0.01 -22.96 4.72
N GLN A 362 -1.29 -23.17 4.64
CA GLN A 362 -1.99 -24.17 5.45
C GLN A 362 -1.67 -25.61 5.02
N TYR A 363 -1.57 -25.87 3.71
CA TYR A 363 -1.37 -27.22 3.17
C TYR A 363 0.08 -27.56 2.80
N ALA A 364 0.94 -26.55 2.69
CA ALA A 364 2.36 -26.72 2.42
C ALA A 364 3.22 -26.00 3.47
N SER A 365 3.62 -24.72 3.20
CA SER A 365 4.41 -23.91 4.13
C SER A 365 4.34 -22.42 3.73
N PHE A 366 4.74 -21.52 4.64
CA PHE A 366 4.89 -20.10 4.31
C PHE A 366 6.01 -19.86 3.30
N GLY A 367 7.12 -20.61 3.43
CA GLY A 367 8.18 -20.62 2.43
C GLY A 367 7.72 -21.05 1.03
N ALA A 368 6.78 -21.99 0.92
CA ALA A 368 6.17 -22.39 -0.35
C ALA A 368 5.32 -21.25 -0.95
N SER A 369 4.57 -20.50 -0.12
CA SER A 369 3.83 -19.32 -0.57
C SER A 369 4.76 -18.24 -1.11
N ILE A 370 5.92 -18.00 -0.47
CA ILE A 370 6.93 -17.04 -0.94
C ILE A 370 7.54 -17.52 -2.27
N ARG A 371 7.87 -18.79 -2.42
CA ARG A 371 8.36 -19.33 -3.71
C ARG A 371 7.31 -19.24 -4.82
N LEU A 372 6.04 -19.45 -4.50
CA LEU A 372 4.94 -19.30 -5.46
C LEU A 372 4.83 -17.89 -6.01
N ALA A 373 5.24 -16.86 -5.25
CA ALA A 373 5.30 -15.49 -5.73
C ALA A 373 6.21 -15.35 -6.97
N SER A 374 7.23 -16.19 -7.12
CA SER A 374 8.11 -16.21 -8.30
C SER A 374 7.34 -16.55 -9.59
N VAL A 375 6.28 -17.36 -9.51
CA VAL A 375 5.42 -17.68 -10.66
C VAL A 375 4.66 -16.43 -11.12
N GLY A 376 4.14 -15.63 -10.17
CA GLY A 376 3.50 -14.35 -10.48
C GLY A 376 4.46 -13.35 -11.16
N ALA A 377 5.69 -13.24 -10.64
CA ALA A 377 6.72 -12.40 -11.26
C ALA A 377 7.13 -12.91 -12.66
N GLY A 378 7.22 -14.23 -12.85
CA GLY A 378 7.47 -14.85 -14.16
C GLY A 378 6.33 -14.59 -15.16
N ALA A 379 5.08 -14.67 -14.70
CA ALA A 379 3.91 -14.32 -15.53
C ALA A 379 3.94 -12.83 -15.93
N ALA A 380 4.32 -11.94 -15.02
CA ALA A 380 4.50 -10.52 -15.33
C ALA A 380 5.58 -10.30 -16.41
N LEU A 381 6.72 -11.00 -16.30
CA LEU A 381 7.80 -10.93 -17.29
C LEU A 381 7.34 -11.40 -18.68
N LEU A 382 6.57 -12.48 -18.74
CA LEU A 382 5.96 -12.97 -19.97
C LEU A 382 5.01 -11.94 -20.60
N LEU A 383 4.14 -11.34 -19.78
CA LEU A 383 3.19 -10.31 -20.22
C LEU A 383 3.91 -9.04 -20.73
N LEU A 384 5.01 -8.64 -20.07
CA LEU A 384 5.86 -7.53 -20.54
C LEU A 384 6.50 -7.84 -21.89
N PHE A 385 6.89 -9.09 -22.14
CA PHE A 385 7.40 -9.53 -23.42
C PHE A 385 6.31 -9.51 -24.52
N LEU A 386 5.09 -9.95 -24.19
CA LEU A 386 3.96 -9.94 -25.14
C LEU A 386 3.53 -8.52 -25.51
N THR A 387 3.65 -7.53 -24.61
CA THR A 387 3.39 -6.12 -24.94
C THR A 387 4.35 -5.58 -26.00
N ARG A 388 5.56 -6.11 -26.13
CA ARG A 388 6.52 -5.73 -27.18
C ARG A 388 6.01 -6.03 -28.58
N ARG A 389 5.44 -7.22 -28.79
CA ARG A 389 4.94 -7.67 -30.11
C ARG A 389 3.76 -6.85 -30.63
N GLN A 390 3.02 -6.18 -29.74
CA GLN A 390 1.83 -5.40 -30.09
C GLN A 390 2.13 -3.93 -30.44
N VAL A 391 3.32 -3.45 -30.11
CA VAL A 391 3.74 -2.04 -30.34
C VAL A 391 4.70 -1.90 -31.51
N GLY A 392 5.15 -3.02 -32.13
CA GLY A 392 6.01 -2.99 -33.31
C GLY A 392 7.44 -2.51 -33.03
N GLU A 393 7.94 -2.69 -31.82
CA GLU A 393 9.35 -2.50 -31.43
C GLU A 393 10.17 -3.79 -31.59
#